data_def40c95b6c9c6b9f78d7484d4e819ab
#
_entry.id   def40c95b6c9c6b9f78d7484d4e819ab
#
_cell.length_a   1.000
_cell.length_b   1.000
_cell.length_c   1.000
_cell.angle_alpha   90.00
_cell.angle_beta   90.00
_cell.angle_gamma   90.00
#
_symmetry.space_group_name_H-M   'P 1'
#
loop_
_entity.id
_entity.type
_entity.pdbx_description
1 polymer ?
#
loop_
_entity_poly.entity_id
_entity_poly.type
_entity_poly.pdbx_seq_one_letter_code
_entity_poly.pdbx_strand_id
1 'polypeptide(L)'
;MTPANSSTGPVWYAAQRFKPKFMVDLATLTGAIIVALGHEYAGMFANNDQLAERLTKAGTATGEGVWRMPLGKPYDKMIDSKFADMKNTGGSRYASAITAAQFIKRFVDDKTPWAHLDIAGTGFDSPQSEINKSWGSGWGVRLLDRLVADNYEK
;
A
#
# COMPACT_ATOMS: atom_id res chain seq x y z
N MET A 1 3.19 18.79 11.36
CA MET A 1 2.09 18.06 10.73
C MET A 1 1.73 16.88 11.60
N THR A 2 0.55 16.82 12.19
CA THR A 2 0.11 15.69 13.01
C THR A 2 -0.66 14.74 12.08
N PRO A 3 -0.28 13.46 12.01
CA PRO A 3 -0.98 12.52 11.12
C PRO A 3 -2.43 12.36 11.53
N ALA A 4 -3.34 12.53 10.56
CA ALA A 4 -4.78 12.60 10.82
C ALA A 4 -5.49 11.23 10.86
N ASN A 5 -4.79 10.13 10.54
CA ASN A 5 -5.36 8.78 10.61
C ASN A 5 -4.35 7.73 11.10
N SER A 6 -4.85 6.55 11.44
CA SER A 6 -4.04 5.47 12.02
C SER A 6 -2.93 4.92 11.10
N SER A 7 -3.08 5.04 9.78
CA SER A 7 -2.10 4.51 8.81
C SER A 7 -0.92 5.46 8.59
N THR A 8 -1.12 6.77 8.65
CA THR A 8 -0.08 7.77 8.33
C THR A 8 0.88 8.04 9.48
N GLY A 9 0.42 7.89 10.73
CA GLY A 9 1.26 8.07 11.92
C GLY A 9 2.48 7.17 11.94
N PRO A 10 2.30 5.84 11.84
CA PRO A 10 3.39 4.88 11.78
C PRO A 10 4.32 5.10 10.59
N VAL A 11 3.79 5.39 9.40
CA VAL A 11 4.58 5.64 8.18
C VAL A 11 5.48 6.86 8.35
N TRP A 12 4.92 7.99 8.80
CA TRP A 12 5.68 9.21 9.06
C TRP A 12 6.75 8.99 10.13
N TYR A 13 6.37 8.37 11.26
CA TYR A 13 7.31 8.10 12.34
C TYR A 13 8.47 7.20 11.90
N ALA A 14 8.17 6.13 11.17
CA ALA A 14 9.18 5.21 10.65
C ALA A 14 10.15 5.92 9.68
N ALA A 15 9.62 6.72 8.75
CA ALA A 15 10.43 7.49 7.82
C ALA A 15 11.40 8.45 8.53
N GLN A 16 10.91 9.21 9.53
CA GLN A 16 11.70 10.20 10.24
C GLN A 16 12.72 9.56 11.21
N ARG A 17 12.29 8.53 11.94
CA ARG A 17 13.08 7.94 13.04
C ARG A 17 14.15 6.98 12.55
N PHE A 18 13.81 6.13 11.58
CA PHE A 18 14.69 5.02 11.18
C PHE A 18 15.43 5.28 9.87
N LYS A 19 15.01 6.28 9.08
CA LYS A 19 15.58 6.58 7.76
C LYS A 19 15.81 5.32 6.92
N PRO A 20 14.77 4.53 6.68
CA PRO A 20 14.89 3.20 6.09
C PRO A 20 15.38 3.29 4.64
N LYS A 21 16.03 2.21 4.17
CA LYS A 21 16.46 2.08 2.77
C LYS A 21 15.26 1.96 1.81
N PHE A 22 14.17 1.41 2.28
CA PHE A 22 12.87 1.35 1.61
C PHE A 22 11.76 1.13 2.65
N MET A 23 10.51 1.38 2.26
CA MET A 23 9.34 1.15 3.10
C MET A 23 8.27 0.42 2.30
N VAL A 24 7.60 -0.54 2.94
CA VAL A 24 6.36 -1.14 2.44
C VAL A 24 5.34 -1.09 3.56
N ASP A 25 4.19 -0.52 3.30
CA ASP A 25 3.06 -0.56 4.22
C ASP A 25 1.88 -1.32 3.61
N LEU A 26 1.16 -2.02 4.44
CA LEU A 26 -0.02 -2.79 4.07
C LEU A 26 -1.21 -2.30 4.88
N ALA A 27 -2.33 -2.05 4.21
CA ALA A 27 -3.58 -1.74 4.88
C ALA A 27 -4.78 -2.23 4.07
N THR A 28 -5.86 -2.58 4.74
CA THR A 28 -7.17 -2.78 4.14
C THR A 28 -7.82 -1.41 3.94
N LEU A 29 -7.25 -0.63 3.01
CA LEU A 29 -7.47 0.81 2.98
C LEU A 29 -8.79 1.20 2.34
N THR A 30 -9.16 0.60 1.20
CA THR A 30 -10.31 1.07 0.43
C THR A 30 -11.20 -0.04 -0.11
N GLY A 31 -12.52 0.18 -0.06
CA GLY A 31 -13.45 -0.66 -0.82
C GLY A 31 -13.30 -0.50 -2.34
N ALA A 32 -12.72 0.61 -2.81
CA ALA A 32 -12.53 0.87 -4.23
C ALA A 32 -11.53 -0.08 -4.88
N ILE A 33 -10.51 -0.54 -4.14
CA ILE A 33 -9.57 -1.52 -4.69
C ILE A 33 -10.25 -2.88 -4.91
N ILE A 34 -11.21 -3.25 -4.08
CA ILE A 34 -12.02 -4.46 -4.27
C ILE A 34 -12.85 -4.35 -5.53
N VAL A 35 -13.45 -3.19 -5.79
CA VAL A 35 -14.21 -2.94 -7.03
C VAL A 35 -13.31 -3.03 -8.26
N ALA A 36 -12.04 -2.61 -8.15
CA ALA A 36 -11.11 -2.61 -9.28
C ALA A 36 -10.47 -3.97 -9.53
N LEU A 37 -10.08 -4.71 -8.49
CA LEU A 37 -9.22 -5.90 -8.59
C LEU A 37 -9.87 -7.17 -8.00
N GLY A 38 -11.06 -7.06 -7.41
CA GLY A 38 -11.70 -8.17 -6.72
C GLY A 38 -10.88 -8.65 -5.53
N HIS A 39 -10.80 -9.96 -5.39
CA HIS A 39 -10.03 -10.65 -4.34
C HIS A 39 -8.75 -11.31 -4.88
N GLU A 40 -8.41 -11.07 -6.16
CA GLU A 40 -7.31 -11.74 -6.87
C GLU A 40 -5.96 -11.07 -6.65
N TYR A 41 -5.95 -9.73 -6.58
CA TYR A 41 -4.72 -8.93 -6.47
C TYR A 41 -4.85 -7.88 -5.38
N ALA A 42 -3.75 -7.62 -4.67
CA ALA A 42 -3.63 -6.39 -3.90
C ALA A 42 -3.25 -5.22 -4.82
N GLY A 43 -3.81 -4.04 -4.55
CA GLY A 43 -3.42 -2.83 -5.26
C GLY A 43 -2.09 -2.29 -4.76
N MET A 44 -1.09 -2.22 -5.61
CA MET A 44 0.24 -1.68 -5.28
C MET A 44 0.39 -0.26 -5.79
N PHE A 45 0.76 0.66 -4.91
CA PHE A 45 1.10 2.04 -5.22
C PHE A 45 2.55 2.29 -4.82
N ALA A 46 3.42 2.68 -5.75
CA ALA A 46 4.84 2.82 -5.47
C ALA A 46 5.42 4.09 -6.10
N ASN A 47 6.34 4.75 -5.39
CA ASN A 47 7.09 5.90 -5.88
C ASN A 47 8.42 5.50 -6.54
N ASN A 48 8.79 4.21 -6.52
CA ASN A 48 10.04 3.69 -7.03
C ASN A 48 9.79 2.44 -7.89
N ASP A 49 10.28 2.45 -9.15
CA ASP A 49 10.02 1.39 -10.12
C ASP A 49 10.73 0.08 -9.74
N GLN A 50 11.96 0.16 -9.24
CA GLN A 50 12.72 -1.02 -8.82
C GLN A 50 12.04 -1.75 -7.67
N LEU A 51 11.52 -1.01 -6.67
CA LEU A 51 10.77 -1.61 -5.56
C LEU A 51 9.48 -2.26 -6.06
N ALA A 52 8.76 -1.60 -6.99
CA ALA A 52 7.55 -2.14 -7.59
C ALA A 52 7.83 -3.45 -8.36
N GLU A 53 8.90 -3.50 -9.15
CA GLU A 53 9.29 -4.72 -9.86
C GLU A 53 9.66 -5.86 -8.92
N ARG A 54 10.40 -5.59 -7.85
CA ARG A 54 10.78 -6.58 -6.83
C ARG A 54 9.55 -7.15 -6.13
N LEU A 55 8.60 -6.29 -5.74
CA LEU A 55 7.32 -6.70 -5.15
C LEU A 55 6.49 -7.56 -6.11
N THR A 56 6.43 -7.18 -7.39
CA THR A 56 5.72 -7.96 -8.41
C THR A 56 6.33 -9.34 -8.59
N LYS A 57 7.66 -9.44 -8.66
CA LYS A 57 8.38 -10.73 -8.76
C LYS A 57 8.13 -11.61 -7.54
N ALA A 58 8.25 -11.04 -6.34
CA ALA A 58 8.00 -11.75 -5.09
C ALA A 58 6.55 -12.25 -5.01
N GLY A 59 5.58 -11.40 -5.36
CA GLY A 59 4.17 -11.75 -5.37
C GLY A 59 3.85 -12.87 -6.36
N THR A 60 4.43 -12.83 -7.56
CA THR A 60 4.29 -13.91 -8.55
C THR A 60 4.88 -15.23 -8.04
N ALA A 61 6.06 -15.18 -7.41
CA ALA A 61 6.72 -16.39 -6.91
C ALA A 61 5.99 -17.04 -5.73
N THR A 62 5.23 -16.28 -4.96
CA THR A 62 4.53 -16.76 -3.75
C THR A 62 3.03 -16.98 -3.95
N GLY A 63 2.49 -16.61 -5.11
CA GLY A 63 1.05 -16.63 -5.38
C GLY A 63 0.29 -15.51 -4.64
N GLU A 64 0.99 -14.49 -4.13
CA GLU A 64 0.40 -13.30 -3.50
C GLU A 64 0.48 -12.12 -4.49
N GLY A 65 -0.39 -12.16 -5.51
CA GLY A 65 -0.34 -11.24 -6.64
C GLY A 65 -0.56 -9.78 -6.26
N VAL A 66 0.23 -8.89 -6.85
CA VAL A 66 0.05 -7.44 -6.75
C VAL A 66 -0.17 -6.84 -8.13
N TRP A 67 -1.02 -5.81 -8.21
CA TRP A 67 -1.25 -5.05 -9.43
C TRP A 67 -0.89 -3.59 -9.21
N ARG A 68 0.07 -3.08 -10.01
CA ARG A 68 0.53 -1.70 -9.87
C ARG A 68 -0.51 -0.72 -10.37
N MET A 69 -0.94 0.16 -9.49
CA MET A 69 -1.86 1.26 -9.72
C MET A 69 -1.09 2.58 -9.87
N PRO A 70 -1.62 3.56 -10.62
CA PRO A 70 -0.91 4.82 -10.85
C PRO A 70 -0.89 5.69 -9.60
N LEU A 71 0.17 6.49 -9.48
CA LEU A 71 0.27 7.68 -8.64
C LEU A 71 0.51 8.90 -9.54
N GLY A 72 0.22 10.10 -9.07
CA GLY A 72 0.56 11.29 -9.85
C GLY A 72 -0.12 12.58 -9.42
N LYS A 73 0.40 13.69 -9.95
CA LYS A 73 -0.05 15.04 -9.64
C LYS A 73 -1.56 15.29 -9.80
N PRO A 74 -2.25 14.76 -10.82
CA PRO A 74 -3.70 14.95 -10.92
C PRO A 74 -4.48 14.39 -9.73
N TYR A 75 -4.08 13.21 -9.25
CA TYR A 75 -4.71 12.57 -8.09
C TYR A 75 -4.31 13.25 -6.79
N ASP A 76 -3.07 13.71 -6.68
CA ASP A 76 -2.57 14.44 -5.51
C ASP A 76 -3.34 15.75 -5.30
N LYS A 77 -3.64 16.49 -6.38
CA LYS A 77 -4.46 17.70 -6.33
C LYS A 77 -5.88 17.48 -5.81
N MET A 78 -6.44 16.28 -5.96
CA MET A 78 -7.80 15.98 -5.46
C MET A 78 -7.91 16.04 -3.94
N ILE A 79 -6.80 15.87 -3.23
CA ILE A 79 -6.72 15.94 -1.77
C ILE A 79 -6.22 17.30 -1.25
N ASP A 80 -6.04 18.29 -2.11
CA ASP A 80 -5.71 19.65 -1.68
C ASP A 80 -6.90 20.28 -0.96
N SER A 81 -6.61 21.04 0.11
CA SER A 81 -7.58 21.79 0.88
C SER A 81 -7.30 23.29 0.81
N LYS A 82 -8.34 24.11 0.85
CA LYS A 82 -8.22 25.57 0.97
C LYS A 82 -8.05 26.03 2.43
N PHE A 83 -8.37 25.18 3.39
CA PHE A 83 -8.46 25.54 4.81
C PHE A 83 -7.59 24.68 5.73
N ALA A 84 -7.08 23.55 5.23
CA ALA A 84 -6.25 22.62 5.97
C ALA A 84 -5.05 22.19 5.13
N ASP A 85 -4.09 21.48 5.72
CA ASP A 85 -2.93 20.96 5.00
C ASP A 85 -3.34 20.06 3.84
N MET A 86 -4.40 19.27 4.03
CA MET A 86 -5.00 18.41 3.01
C MET A 86 -6.41 17.97 3.43
N LYS A 87 -7.17 17.42 2.48
CA LYS A 87 -8.42 16.72 2.78
C LYS A 87 -8.12 15.29 3.19
N ASN A 88 -8.88 14.74 4.14
CA ASN A 88 -8.77 13.32 4.54
C ASN A 88 -9.32 12.37 3.47
N THR A 89 -10.12 12.87 2.54
CA THR A 89 -10.67 12.10 1.42
C THR A 89 -10.62 12.94 0.14
N GLY A 90 -10.55 12.31 -1.03
CA GLY A 90 -10.56 13.01 -2.32
C GLY A 90 -11.89 13.70 -2.66
N GLY A 91 -12.91 13.57 -1.82
CA GLY A 91 -14.23 14.21 -2.03
C GLY A 91 -15.03 13.62 -3.19
N SER A 92 -14.58 12.54 -3.81
CA SER A 92 -15.22 11.84 -4.91
C SER A 92 -15.08 10.33 -4.74
N ARG A 93 -16.05 9.58 -5.26
CA ARG A 93 -15.97 8.12 -5.38
C ARG A 93 -14.98 7.68 -6.48
N TYR A 94 -14.64 8.59 -7.40
CA TYR A 94 -13.71 8.28 -8.49
C TYR A 94 -12.26 8.30 -8.00
N ALA A 95 -11.47 7.35 -8.48
CA ALA A 95 -10.05 7.19 -8.15
C ALA A 95 -9.76 7.12 -6.63
N SER A 96 -10.72 6.69 -5.80
CA SER A 96 -10.60 6.79 -4.34
C SER A 96 -9.47 5.93 -3.77
N ALA A 97 -9.15 4.77 -4.35
CA ALA A 97 -7.98 3.99 -3.96
C ALA A 97 -6.67 4.74 -4.24
N ILE A 98 -6.60 5.44 -5.38
CA ILE A 98 -5.41 6.20 -5.78
C ILE A 98 -5.24 7.44 -4.88
N THR A 99 -6.32 8.17 -4.61
CA THR A 99 -6.26 9.36 -3.74
C THR A 99 -5.94 8.99 -2.29
N ALA A 100 -6.40 7.82 -1.81
CA ALA A 100 -6.04 7.30 -0.50
C ALA A 100 -4.54 6.97 -0.42
N ALA A 101 -3.98 6.32 -1.45
CA ALA A 101 -2.55 6.07 -1.52
C ALA A 101 -1.72 7.37 -1.65
N GLN A 102 -2.20 8.36 -2.42
CA GLN A 102 -1.58 9.70 -2.50
C GLN A 102 -1.58 10.40 -1.12
N PHE A 103 -2.63 10.22 -0.34
CA PHE A 103 -2.69 10.74 1.02
C PHE A 103 -1.56 10.15 1.89
N ILE A 104 -1.37 8.83 1.88
CA ILE A 104 -0.26 8.19 2.61
C ILE A 104 1.08 8.69 2.08
N LYS A 105 1.25 8.78 0.75
CA LYS A 105 2.49 9.25 0.12
C LYS A 105 2.95 10.61 0.62
N ARG A 106 2.06 11.54 0.97
CA ARG A 106 2.41 12.85 1.53
C ARG A 106 3.14 12.80 2.88
N PHE A 107 3.12 11.65 3.54
CA PHE A 107 3.83 11.40 4.81
C PHE A 107 5.15 10.63 4.62
N VAL A 108 5.49 10.28 3.39
CA VAL A 108 6.76 9.63 3.03
C VAL A 108 7.70 10.66 2.42
N ASP A 109 8.97 10.61 2.82
CA ASP A 109 10.04 11.39 2.19
C ASP A 109 10.18 10.97 0.71
N ASP A 110 10.27 11.94 -0.21
CA ASP A 110 10.41 11.68 -1.64
C ASP A 110 11.69 10.88 -2.00
N LYS A 111 12.69 10.86 -1.14
CA LYS A 111 13.94 10.11 -1.33
C LYS A 111 13.85 8.65 -0.90
N THR A 112 12.88 8.31 -0.06
CA THR A 112 12.70 6.95 0.43
C THR A 112 11.88 6.13 -0.57
N PRO A 113 12.43 5.05 -1.17
CA PRO A 113 11.64 4.12 -1.95
C PRO A 113 10.50 3.57 -1.10
N TRP A 114 9.27 3.73 -1.58
CA TRP A 114 8.07 3.38 -0.83
C TRP A 114 7.04 2.68 -1.73
N ALA A 115 6.38 1.71 -1.14
CA ALA A 115 5.20 1.08 -1.71
C ALA A 115 4.12 0.91 -0.65
N HIS A 116 2.88 1.21 -1.03
CA HIS A 116 1.67 0.86 -0.29
C HIS A 116 0.97 -0.31 -0.99
N LEU A 117 0.56 -1.30 -0.21
CA LEU A 117 -0.25 -2.41 -0.68
C LEU A 117 -1.65 -2.31 -0.06
N ASP A 118 -2.65 -1.97 -0.89
CA ASP A 118 -4.04 -2.00 -0.46
C ASP A 118 -4.55 -3.44 -0.56
N ILE A 119 -4.63 -4.08 0.60
CA ILE A 119 -4.99 -5.49 0.76
C ILE A 119 -6.47 -5.68 1.16
N ALA A 120 -7.32 -4.69 0.92
CA ALA A 120 -8.73 -4.78 1.31
C ALA A 120 -9.45 -5.97 0.65
N GLY A 121 -9.06 -6.35 -0.58
CA GLY A 121 -9.61 -7.50 -1.28
C GLY A 121 -8.96 -8.84 -0.93
N THR A 122 -7.73 -8.85 -0.43
CA THR A 122 -6.95 -10.08 -0.25
C THR A 122 -6.69 -10.43 1.23
N GLY A 123 -6.81 -9.45 2.13
CA GLY A 123 -6.53 -9.63 3.56
C GLY A 123 -7.64 -10.30 4.36
N PHE A 124 -8.85 -10.31 3.83
CA PHE A 124 -10.05 -10.88 4.48
C PHE A 124 -10.82 -11.80 3.54
N ASP A 125 -11.75 -12.53 4.11
CA ASP A 125 -12.74 -13.34 3.39
C ASP A 125 -12.15 -14.51 2.59
N SER A 126 -10.99 -14.99 3.02
CA SER A 126 -10.45 -16.22 2.44
C SER A 126 -11.24 -17.41 2.95
N PRO A 127 -11.64 -18.34 2.07
CA PRO A 127 -12.25 -19.58 2.51
C PRO A 127 -11.32 -20.30 3.49
N GLN A 128 -11.89 -20.88 4.54
CA GLN A 128 -11.10 -21.67 5.49
C GLN A 128 -10.40 -22.82 4.77
N SER A 129 -9.13 -22.98 5.07
CA SER A 129 -8.31 -24.09 4.57
C SER A 129 -7.66 -24.82 5.73
N GLU A 130 -6.96 -25.90 5.45
CA GLU A 130 -6.18 -26.62 6.49
C GLU A 130 -5.10 -25.74 7.11
N ILE A 131 -4.57 -24.78 6.36
CA ILE A 131 -3.51 -23.86 6.79
C ILE A 131 -4.12 -22.60 7.42
N ASN A 132 -5.19 -22.07 6.84
CA ASN A 132 -5.87 -20.87 7.32
C ASN A 132 -7.24 -21.21 7.92
N LYS A 133 -7.31 -21.27 9.23
CA LYS A 133 -8.55 -21.57 9.96
C LYS A 133 -9.28 -20.31 10.43
N SER A 134 -8.77 -19.14 10.10
CA SER A 134 -9.37 -17.85 10.39
C SER A 134 -9.85 -17.17 9.12
N TRP A 135 -10.60 -16.12 9.26
CA TRP A 135 -11.02 -15.22 8.17
C TRP A 135 -9.93 -14.21 7.76
N GLY A 136 -8.82 -14.14 8.48
CA GLY A 136 -7.63 -13.40 8.09
C GLY A 136 -6.71 -14.27 7.25
N SER A 137 -6.40 -13.85 6.03
CA SER A 137 -5.63 -14.65 5.08
C SER A 137 -4.13 -14.76 5.42
N GLY A 138 -3.60 -13.83 6.21
CA GLY A 138 -2.15 -13.67 6.39
C GLY A 138 -1.45 -13.22 5.08
N TRP A 139 -2.20 -12.68 4.13
CA TRP A 139 -1.68 -12.22 2.84
C TRP A 139 -0.57 -11.19 3.03
N GLY A 140 0.47 -11.31 2.25
CA GLY A 140 1.64 -10.43 2.26
C GLY A 140 2.82 -10.97 3.06
N VAL A 141 2.62 -11.94 3.96
CA VAL A 141 3.73 -12.50 4.77
C VAL A 141 4.76 -13.20 3.87
N ARG A 142 4.32 -14.09 2.99
CA ARG A 142 5.21 -14.81 2.06
C ARG A 142 5.84 -13.88 1.03
N LEU A 143 5.07 -12.89 0.55
CA LEU A 143 5.55 -11.89 -0.40
C LEU A 143 6.68 -11.06 0.21
N LEU A 144 6.51 -10.57 1.43
CA LEU A 144 7.52 -9.74 2.10
C LEU A 144 8.76 -10.54 2.48
N ASP A 145 8.58 -11.76 2.98
CA ASP A 145 9.68 -12.70 3.24
C ASP A 145 10.50 -12.93 1.96
N ARG A 146 9.83 -13.25 0.85
CA ARG A 146 10.47 -13.46 -0.46
C ARG A 146 11.17 -12.20 -0.99
N LEU A 147 10.55 -11.03 -0.81
CA LEU A 147 11.15 -9.75 -1.19
C LEU A 147 12.49 -9.53 -0.47
N VAL A 148 12.52 -9.80 0.84
CA VAL A 148 13.71 -9.60 1.67
C VAL A 148 14.77 -10.63 1.32
N ALA A 149 14.42 -11.90 1.26
CA ALA A 149 15.34 -12.99 0.94
C ALA A 149 16.04 -12.78 -0.42
N ASP A 150 15.27 -12.40 -1.46
CA ASP A 150 15.84 -12.25 -2.81
C ASP A 150 16.69 -11.00 -3.00
N ASN A 151 16.49 -9.95 -2.21
CA ASN A 151 17.08 -8.65 -2.53
C ASN A 151 17.92 -8.03 -1.41
N TYR A 152 17.80 -8.50 -0.18
CA TYR A 152 18.36 -7.81 0.99
C TYR A 152 19.09 -8.76 1.97
N GLU A 153 18.88 -10.06 1.89
CA GLU A 153 19.68 -11.07 2.58
C GLU A 153 20.88 -11.46 1.71
N LYS A 154 22.04 -11.58 2.35
CA LYS A 154 23.29 -12.04 1.71
C LYS A 154 23.68 -13.39 2.28
#